data_dc35326b7d717982dc7b0c9416a5fb36
#
_entry.id   dc35326b7d717982dc7b0c9416a5fb36
#
_cell.length_a   1.000
_cell.length_b   1.000
_cell.length_c   1.000
_cell.angle_alpha   90.00
_cell.angle_beta   90.00
_cell.angle_gamma   90.00
#
_symmetry.space_group_name_H-M   'P 1'
#
loop_
_entity.id
_entity.type
_entity.pdbx_description
1 polymer ?
#
loop_
_entity_poly.entity_id
_entity_poly.type
_entity_poly.pdbx_seq_one_letter_code
_entity_poly.pdbx_strand_id
1 'polypeptide(L)'
;MEVELIANAGGLNLLRADTSPYAKRVSALQRQYDNLTFVACQNAMDRLRRDTHQNPDLLPEALITPNALEEILMRLQQGWVYISV
;
A
#
# COMPACT_ATOMS: atom_id res chain seq x y z
N MET A 1 -18.24 1.08 -6.54
CA MET A 1 -17.30 1.94 -5.79
C MET A 1 -15.92 1.28 -5.79
N GLU A 2 -14.89 2.05 -6.08
CA GLU A 2 -13.51 1.60 -6.02
C GLU A 2 -12.87 2.07 -4.72
N VAL A 3 -12.09 1.19 -4.08
CA VAL A 3 -11.36 1.51 -2.85
C VAL A 3 -9.88 1.20 -3.07
N GLU A 4 -9.03 2.17 -2.74
CA GLU A 4 -7.58 2.01 -2.82
C GLU A 4 -6.99 2.29 -1.44
N LEU A 5 -6.30 1.29 -0.86
CA LEU A 5 -5.60 1.44 0.40
C LEU A 5 -4.12 1.67 0.09
N ILE A 6 -3.62 2.86 0.44
CA ILE A 6 -2.25 3.25 0.18
C ILE A 6 -1.43 3.13 1.46
N ALA A 7 -0.43 2.25 1.45
CA ALA A 7 0.47 2.04 2.57
C ALA A 7 1.72 2.89 2.41
N ASN A 8 1.98 3.76 3.38
CA ASN A 8 3.08 4.70 3.38
C ASN A 8 3.72 4.73 4.77
N ALA A 9 5.01 5.02 4.85
CA ALA A 9 5.76 5.08 6.12
C ALA A 9 5.52 3.83 6.97
N GLY A 10 5.06 3.98 8.21
CA GLY A 10 4.77 2.85 9.10
C GLY A 10 3.70 1.91 8.59
N GLY A 11 2.79 2.40 7.74
CA GLY A 11 1.74 1.57 7.14
C GLY A 11 2.26 0.51 6.19
N LEU A 12 3.50 0.63 5.70
CA LEU A 12 4.11 -0.40 4.87
C LEU A 12 4.17 -1.76 5.56
N ASN A 13 4.21 -1.79 6.89
CA ASN A 13 4.26 -3.05 7.63
C ASN A 13 3.06 -3.94 7.34
N LEU A 14 1.93 -3.36 6.98
CA LEU A 14 0.74 -4.11 6.59
C LEU A 14 0.98 -4.96 5.34
N LEU A 15 1.76 -4.42 4.39
CA LEU A 15 1.98 -5.04 3.07
C LEU A 15 3.33 -5.74 2.93
N ARG A 16 4.17 -5.72 3.96
CA ARG A 16 5.46 -6.42 3.94
C ARG A 16 5.24 -7.91 4.25
N ALA A 17 5.73 -8.77 3.39
CA ALA A 17 5.58 -10.22 3.55
C ALA A 17 6.24 -10.75 4.83
N ASP A 18 7.36 -10.10 5.26
CA ASP A 18 8.13 -10.54 6.42
C ASP A 18 7.62 -10.01 7.75
N THR A 19 6.85 -8.92 7.76
CA THR A 19 6.42 -8.25 9.01
C THR A 19 4.91 -8.16 9.19
N SER A 20 4.12 -8.36 8.13
CA SER A 20 2.67 -8.18 8.23
C SER A 20 2.03 -9.26 9.10
N PRO A 21 1.40 -8.90 10.23
CA PRO A 21 0.62 -9.87 11.00
C PRO A 21 -0.74 -10.17 10.35
N TYR A 22 -1.07 -9.45 9.27
CA TYR A 22 -2.38 -9.51 8.64
C TYR A 22 -2.35 -10.04 7.21
N ALA A 23 -1.30 -10.77 6.83
CA ALA A 23 -1.14 -11.26 5.45
C ALA A 23 -2.34 -12.07 4.98
N LYS A 24 -2.89 -12.94 5.84
CA LYS A 24 -4.07 -13.74 5.53
C LYS A 24 -5.32 -12.88 5.36
N ARG A 25 -5.44 -11.81 6.15
CA ARG A 25 -6.57 -10.88 6.06
C ARG A 25 -6.51 -10.06 4.78
N VAL A 26 -5.33 -9.59 4.39
CA VAL A 26 -5.13 -8.86 3.13
C VAL A 26 -5.55 -9.75 1.96
N SER A 27 -5.08 -10.98 1.93
CA SER A 27 -5.43 -11.94 0.88
C SER A 27 -6.93 -12.22 0.84
N ALA A 28 -7.55 -12.43 2.02
CA ALA A 28 -8.98 -12.71 2.12
C ALA A 28 -9.83 -11.52 1.66
N LEU A 29 -9.47 -10.31 2.06
CA LEU A 29 -10.19 -9.10 1.67
C LEU A 29 -10.13 -8.87 0.16
N GLN A 30 -8.96 -9.09 -0.45
CA GLN A 30 -8.82 -8.90 -1.89
C GLN A 30 -9.59 -9.93 -2.69
N ARG A 31 -9.71 -11.16 -2.18
CA ARG A 31 -10.56 -12.19 -2.81
C ARG A 31 -12.04 -11.91 -2.64
N GLN A 32 -12.42 -11.32 -1.49
CA GLN A 32 -13.81 -11.01 -1.18
C GLN A 32 -14.32 -9.77 -1.91
N TYR A 33 -13.44 -8.77 -2.09
CA TYR A 33 -13.79 -7.48 -2.68
C TYR A 33 -12.90 -7.20 -3.89
N ASP A 34 -13.42 -7.39 -5.09
CA ASP A 34 -12.69 -7.11 -6.32
C ASP A 34 -12.46 -5.63 -6.59
N ASN A 35 -13.17 -4.76 -5.86
CA ASN A 35 -13.04 -3.30 -5.94
C ASN A 35 -12.02 -2.72 -4.96
N LEU A 36 -11.28 -3.57 -4.24
CA LEU A 36 -10.26 -3.15 -3.26
C LEU A 36 -8.86 -3.40 -3.82
N THR A 37 -8.02 -2.37 -3.78
CA THR A 37 -6.63 -2.43 -4.24
C THR A 37 -5.71 -2.01 -3.11
N PHE A 38 -4.63 -2.77 -2.88
CA PHE A 38 -3.58 -2.43 -1.93
C PHE A 38 -2.39 -1.85 -2.70
N VAL A 39 -1.91 -0.68 -2.28
CA VAL A 39 -0.83 0.04 -2.96
C VAL A 39 0.28 0.38 -1.97
N ALA A 40 1.52 0.06 -2.32
CA ALA A 40 2.70 0.41 -1.54
C ALA A 40 3.42 1.61 -2.19
N CYS A 41 3.92 2.53 -1.36
CA CYS A 41 4.65 3.70 -1.81
C CYS A 41 6.13 3.38 -2.04
N GLN A 42 6.62 3.56 -3.27
CA GLN A 42 8.01 3.29 -3.62
C GLN A 42 8.98 4.17 -2.83
N ASN A 43 8.64 5.45 -2.63
CA ASN A 43 9.46 6.38 -1.83
C ASN A 43 9.65 5.87 -0.40
N ALA A 44 8.58 5.35 0.22
CA ALA A 44 8.66 4.81 1.58
C ALA A 44 9.51 3.54 1.61
N MET A 45 9.42 2.71 0.57
CA MET A 45 10.25 1.51 0.44
C MET A 45 11.74 1.88 0.29
N ASP A 46 12.04 2.90 -0.52
CA ASP A 46 13.41 3.37 -0.71
C ASP A 46 13.99 3.94 0.58
N ARG A 47 13.19 4.67 1.34
CA ARG A 47 13.60 5.19 2.64
C ARG A 47 13.90 4.06 3.62
N LEU A 48 13.04 3.05 3.68
CA LEU A 48 13.24 1.88 4.52
C LEU A 48 14.53 1.16 4.14
N ARG A 49 14.79 0.98 2.84
CA ARG A 49 16.01 0.35 2.35
C ARG A 49 17.27 1.13 2.78
N ARG A 50 17.22 2.47 2.72
CA ARG A 50 18.33 3.33 3.17
C ARG A 50 18.59 3.21 4.66
N ASP A 51 17.51 3.16 5.46
CA ASP A 51 17.60 3.16 6.92
C ASP A 51 17.99 1.79 7.48
N THR A 52 17.55 0.70 6.85
CA THR A 52 17.74 -0.65 7.37
C THR A 52 18.69 -1.50 6.53
N HIS A 53 19.09 -1.03 5.34
CA HIS A 53 19.90 -1.77 4.37
C HIS A 53 19.25 -3.08 3.90
N GLN A 54 17.92 -3.15 4.00
CA GLN A 54 17.13 -4.31 3.59
C GLN A 54 16.09 -3.92 2.57
N ASN A 55 15.89 -4.77 1.55
CA ASN A 55 14.81 -4.60 0.60
C ASN A 55 13.56 -5.24 1.20
N PRO A 56 12.48 -4.47 1.38
CA PRO A 56 11.23 -5.06 1.88
C PRO A 56 10.60 -5.96 0.83
N ASP A 57 10.22 -7.17 1.23
CA ASP A 57 9.40 -8.05 0.41
C ASP A 57 7.94 -7.70 0.64
N LEU A 58 7.21 -7.49 -0.44
CA LEU A 58 5.80 -7.16 -0.37
C LEU A 58 4.93 -8.39 -0.59
N LEU A 59 3.73 -8.36 0.00
CA LEU A 59 2.71 -9.36 -0.28
C LEU A 59 2.34 -9.31 -1.77
N PRO A 60 1.98 -10.47 -2.37
CA PRO A 60 1.67 -10.51 -3.81
C PRO A 60 0.47 -9.63 -4.20
N GLU A 61 -0.41 -9.30 -3.23
CA GLU A 61 -1.55 -8.43 -3.46
C GLU A 61 -1.18 -6.96 -3.62
N ALA A 62 0.04 -6.56 -3.22
CA ALA A 62 0.44 -5.16 -3.23
C ALA A 62 0.87 -4.71 -4.63
N LEU A 63 0.30 -3.60 -5.08
CA LEU A 63 0.79 -2.85 -6.23
C LEU A 63 1.71 -1.74 -5.74
N ILE A 64 2.55 -1.21 -6.62
CA ILE A 64 3.53 -0.19 -6.25
C ILE A 64 3.22 1.10 -7.00
N THR A 65 3.16 2.22 -6.25
CA THR A 65 3.12 3.55 -6.83
C THR A 65 4.45 4.27 -6.56
N PRO A 66 4.95 5.10 -7.49
CA PRO A 66 6.20 5.84 -7.26
C PRO A 66 6.14 6.76 -6.05
N ASN A 67 5.00 7.38 -5.79
CA ASN A 67 4.83 8.35 -4.71
C ASN A 67 3.38 8.35 -4.24
N ALA A 68 3.18 8.14 -2.92
CA ALA A 68 1.84 8.10 -2.36
C ALA A 68 1.10 9.44 -2.51
N LEU A 69 1.79 10.56 -2.35
CA LEU A 69 1.18 11.88 -2.48
C LEU A 69 0.68 12.11 -3.91
N GLU A 70 1.47 11.77 -4.91
CA GLU A 70 1.06 11.89 -6.31
C GLU A 70 -0.14 11.01 -6.62
N GLU A 71 -0.15 9.78 -6.09
CA GLU A 71 -1.28 8.86 -6.25
C GLU A 71 -2.56 9.46 -5.66
N ILE A 72 -2.48 9.99 -4.44
CA ILE A 72 -3.62 10.62 -3.77
C ILE A 72 -4.14 11.81 -4.58
N LEU A 73 -3.24 12.68 -5.03
CA LEU A 73 -3.62 13.87 -5.80
C LEU A 73 -4.29 13.49 -7.12
N MET A 74 -3.74 12.49 -7.80
CA MET A 74 -4.32 11.99 -9.05
C MET A 74 -5.74 11.47 -8.84
N ARG A 75 -5.96 10.67 -7.79
CA ARG A 75 -7.28 10.12 -7.50
C ARG A 75 -8.28 11.20 -7.11
N LEU A 76 -7.84 12.21 -6.34
CA LEU A 76 -8.70 13.34 -5.99
C LEU A 76 -9.16 14.10 -7.24
N GLN A 77 -8.29 14.27 -8.24
CA GLN A 77 -8.66 14.89 -9.50
C GLN A 77 -9.66 14.05 -10.29
N GLN A 78 -9.69 12.76 -10.05
CA GLN A 78 -10.64 11.83 -10.68
C GLN A 78 -11.97 11.73 -9.91
N GLY A 79 -12.12 12.51 -8.84
CA GLY A 79 -13.36 12.51 -8.06
C GLY A 79 -13.38 11.57 -6.86
N TRP A 80 -12.24 10.99 -6.50
CA TRP A 80 -12.12 10.12 -5.33
C TRP A 80 -12.12 10.93 -4.04
N VAL A 81 -12.57 10.32 -2.96
CA VAL A 81 -12.52 10.90 -1.61
C VAL A 81 -11.34 10.29 -0.86
N TYR A 82 -10.59 11.13 -0.14
CA TYR A 82 -9.43 10.70 0.65
C TYR A 82 -9.81 10.61 2.14
N ILE A 83 -9.48 9.46 2.74
CA ILE A 83 -9.67 9.23 4.17
C ILE A 83 -8.32 8.80 4.76
N SER A 84 -7.86 9.55 5.76
CA SER A 84 -6.62 9.23 6.48
C SER A 84 -6.94 8.59 7.83
N VAL A 85 -6.15 7.58 8.19
CA VAL A 85 -6.25 6.93 9.50
C VAL A 85 -4.93 7.01 10.26
#